data_45badf6ce0fc1bbb4468120856d4c47b
#
_entry.id   45badf6ce0fc1bbb4468120856d4c47b
#
_cell.length_a   1.000
_cell.length_b   1.000
_cell.length_c   1.000
_cell.angle_alpha   90.00
_cell.angle_beta   90.00
_cell.angle_gamma   90.00
#
_symmetry.space_group_name_H-M   'P 1'
#
loop_
_entity.id
_entity.type
_entity.pdbx_description
1 polymer ?
#
loop_
_entity_poly.entity_id
_entity_poly.type
_entity_poly.pdbx_seq_one_letter_code
_entity_poly.pdbx_strand_id
1 'polypeptide(L)'
;MNKLEAYYGLPNEVKFCKKCVISNQRPSSTIEFKSEKNEKKKVINFNEDGICSACEYHDEKETGIDWKQREDKLEELLSKFRSNDGSYDVIVPGSGGKDSAYTSHILKYKYGMNPLTVTWAPHLYTEIGWKNMQEWMHTGGLDNILYTPNGVLHKEMTKNAFHNLLHPFQPFIVGQRIIGPAMAKKFGVKLVMYGENQAEYGNAIEENTNPIMNMDFFSSDDVMNMKFGGVTMKEYIESGKYSLNDFTPYTAPKKNDLIEAGIEVHYLGYYLKWDPQECYYYAVDNTGFQANPVRTEGTYSKYSSIDDKIDPF
;
A
#
# COMPACT_ATOMS: atom_id res chain seq x y z
N MET A 1 -27.47 23.33 13.75
CA MET A 1 -27.26 22.13 12.91
C MET A 1 -25.80 21.77 13.04
N ASN A 2 -25.48 20.61 13.58
CA ASN A 2 -24.10 20.09 13.51
C ASN A 2 -23.83 19.77 12.03
N LYS A 3 -22.88 20.45 11.43
CA LYS A 3 -22.44 20.10 10.08
C LYS A 3 -21.81 18.72 10.15
N LEU A 4 -22.14 17.85 9.20
CA LEU A 4 -21.64 16.46 9.17
C LEU A 4 -20.11 16.40 9.21
N GLU A 5 -19.46 17.37 8.57
CA GLU A 5 -18.01 17.52 8.53
C GLU A 5 -17.40 17.70 9.92
N ALA A 6 -18.00 18.57 10.73
CA ALA A 6 -17.55 18.79 12.11
C ALA A 6 -17.76 17.54 13.00
N TYR A 7 -18.77 16.74 12.71
CA TYR A 7 -19.07 15.52 13.46
C TYR A 7 -17.96 14.47 13.32
N TYR A 8 -17.37 14.34 12.11
CA TYR A 8 -16.29 13.39 11.86
C TYR A 8 -14.88 13.99 12.07
N GLY A 9 -14.79 15.21 12.63
CA GLY A 9 -13.52 15.87 12.89
C GLY A 9 -12.92 16.56 11.66
N LEU A 10 -13.66 16.60 10.55
CA LEU A 10 -13.26 17.38 9.37
C LEU A 10 -13.42 18.88 9.62
N PRO A 11 -12.66 19.74 8.90
CA PRO A 11 -12.80 21.20 9.01
C PRO A 11 -14.21 21.68 8.69
N ASN A 12 -14.71 22.66 9.47
CA ASN A 12 -16.05 23.24 9.27
C ASN A 12 -16.17 24.03 7.96
N GLU A 13 -15.07 24.62 7.50
CA GLU A 13 -15.00 25.39 6.27
C GLU A 13 -14.27 24.58 5.22
N VAL A 14 -14.91 24.38 4.06
CA VAL A 14 -14.30 23.70 2.92
C VAL A 14 -13.37 24.66 2.20
N LYS A 15 -12.10 24.26 2.10
CA LYS A 15 -11.07 24.98 1.34
C LYS A 15 -10.46 24.09 0.30
N PHE A 16 -10.11 24.68 -0.83
CA PHE A 16 -9.44 23.96 -1.92
C PHE A 16 -8.03 24.48 -2.09
N CYS A 17 -7.11 23.59 -2.42
CA CYS A 17 -5.76 23.96 -2.79
C CYS A 17 -5.78 24.88 -4.02
N LYS A 18 -5.03 25.98 -3.98
CA LYS A 18 -4.95 26.93 -5.10
C LYS A 18 -4.19 26.37 -6.30
N LYS A 19 -3.41 25.26 -6.14
CA LYS A 19 -2.59 24.66 -7.18
C LYS A 19 -3.25 23.43 -7.82
N CYS A 20 -3.78 22.47 -7.04
CA CYS A 20 -4.28 21.19 -7.53
C CYS A 20 -5.76 20.89 -7.24
N VAL A 21 -6.50 21.83 -6.68
CA VAL A 21 -7.94 21.73 -6.34
C VAL A 21 -8.33 20.64 -5.33
N ILE A 22 -7.39 19.97 -4.67
CA ILE A 22 -7.72 19.06 -3.56
C ILE A 22 -8.35 19.84 -2.41
N SER A 23 -9.34 19.25 -1.73
CA SER A 23 -9.99 19.92 -0.60
C SER A 23 -9.38 19.50 0.75
N ASN A 24 -9.50 20.39 1.75
CA ASN A 24 -9.15 20.10 3.15
C ASN A 24 -10.11 19.07 3.80
N GLN A 25 -11.08 18.56 3.07
CA GLN A 25 -11.97 17.50 3.53
C GLN A 25 -11.37 16.10 3.30
N ARG A 26 -10.24 16.00 2.59
CA ARG A 26 -9.58 14.73 2.39
C ARG A 26 -8.87 14.27 3.66
N PRO A 27 -9.25 13.11 4.25
CA PRO A 27 -8.55 12.55 5.37
C PRO A 27 -7.17 12.00 4.95
N SER A 28 -6.20 12.06 5.86
CA SER A 28 -4.92 11.36 5.73
C SER A 28 -5.10 9.85 5.90
N SER A 29 -4.13 9.08 5.43
CA SER A 29 -4.09 7.64 5.65
C SER A 29 -4.08 7.30 7.14
N THR A 30 -4.78 6.23 7.49
CA THR A 30 -4.91 5.74 8.87
C THR A 30 -4.43 4.30 8.98
N ILE A 31 -4.24 3.83 10.22
CA ILE A 31 -4.02 2.41 10.48
C ILE A 31 -5.39 1.73 10.46
N GLU A 32 -5.72 1.08 9.34
CA GLU A 32 -7.04 0.57 9.03
C GLU A 32 -7.65 -0.34 10.12
N PHE A 33 -6.86 -1.21 10.72
CA PHE A 33 -7.32 -2.16 11.73
C PHE A 33 -7.37 -1.60 13.15
N LYS A 34 -6.93 -0.34 13.37
CA LYS A 34 -6.97 0.37 14.66
C LYS A 34 -7.99 1.51 14.67
N SER A 35 -8.65 1.80 13.54
CA SER A 35 -9.57 2.94 13.41
C SER A 35 -10.72 2.91 14.45
N GLU A 36 -10.91 4.02 15.16
CA GLU A 36 -11.99 4.21 16.14
C GLU A 36 -13.09 5.10 15.56
N LYS A 37 -14.36 4.76 15.85
CA LYS A 37 -15.52 5.47 15.31
C LYS A 37 -15.56 6.97 15.67
N ASN A 38 -15.00 7.33 16.83
CA ASN A 38 -15.03 8.69 17.36
C ASN A 38 -13.68 9.42 17.24
N GLU A 39 -12.71 8.82 16.57
CA GLU A 39 -11.40 9.43 16.37
C GLU A 39 -11.49 10.56 15.37
N LYS A 40 -10.94 11.74 15.73
CA LYS A 40 -10.80 12.85 14.80
C LYS A 40 -9.78 12.49 13.73
N LYS A 41 -10.21 12.50 12.47
CA LYS A 41 -9.33 12.23 11.35
C LYS A 41 -8.39 13.42 11.11
N LYS A 42 -7.10 13.11 10.94
CA LYS A 42 -6.16 14.07 10.36
C LYS A 42 -6.55 14.30 8.90
N VAL A 43 -6.39 15.52 8.43
CA VAL A 43 -6.68 15.91 7.05
C VAL A 43 -5.43 16.47 6.39
N ILE A 44 -5.42 16.59 5.07
CA ILE A 44 -4.35 17.24 4.34
C ILE A 44 -4.15 18.68 4.83
N ASN A 45 -2.90 19.08 5.04
CA ASN A 45 -2.54 20.41 5.48
C ASN A 45 -2.42 21.38 4.30
N PHE A 46 -2.73 22.65 4.55
CA PHE A 46 -2.46 23.79 3.67
C PHE A 46 -1.51 24.75 4.33
N ASN A 47 -0.54 25.27 3.59
CA ASN A 47 0.32 26.35 4.05
C ASN A 47 -0.42 27.71 4.03
N GLU A 48 0.29 28.78 4.43
CA GLU A 48 -0.25 30.12 4.49
C GLU A 48 -0.72 30.65 3.12
N ASP A 49 -0.10 30.20 2.04
CA ASP A 49 -0.47 30.55 0.67
C ASP A 49 -1.68 29.77 0.16
N GLY A 50 -2.18 28.80 0.90
CA GLY A 50 -3.29 27.94 0.53
C GLY A 50 -2.90 26.80 -0.43
N ILE A 51 -1.64 26.37 -0.41
CA ILE A 51 -1.10 25.24 -1.16
C ILE A 51 -1.10 24.01 -0.24
N CYS A 52 -1.53 22.86 -0.75
CA CYS A 52 -1.57 21.63 0.03
C CYS A 52 -0.20 20.95 0.11
N SER A 53 0.01 20.15 1.16
CA SER A 53 1.25 19.41 1.40
C SER A 53 1.67 18.49 0.26
N ALA A 54 0.73 17.92 -0.52
CA ALA A 54 1.06 17.14 -1.71
C ALA A 54 1.69 18.00 -2.83
N CYS A 55 1.22 19.23 -3.01
CA CYS A 55 1.82 20.17 -3.95
C CYS A 55 3.18 20.68 -3.50
N GLU A 56 3.34 20.93 -2.18
CA GLU A 56 4.64 21.31 -1.61
C GLU A 56 5.65 20.17 -1.81
N TYR A 57 5.25 18.93 -1.54
CA TYR A 57 6.12 17.77 -1.79
C TYR A 57 6.45 17.59 -3.27
N HIS A 58 5.49 17.83 -4.17
CA HIS A 58 5.76 17.80 -5.61
C HIS A 58 6.85 18.80 -6.00
N ASP A 59 6.78 20.05 -5.49
CA ASP A 59 7.79 21.07 -5.78
C ASP A 59 9.17 20.71 -5.19
N GLU A 60 9.20 20.18 -3.95
CA GLU A 60 10.42 19.67 -3.33
C GLU A 60 11.02 18.51 -4.14
N LYS A 61 10.18 17.58 -4.61
CA LYS A 61 10.57 16.45 -5.44
C LYS A 61 11.23 16.88 -6.75
N GLU A 62 10.77 17.98 -7.36
CA GLU A 62 11.31 18.50 -8.61
C GLU A 62 12.62 19.28 -8.44
N THR A 63 12.81 20.01 -7.35
CA THR A 63 13.89 21.00 -7.23
C THR A 63 14.75 20.89 -5.97
N GLY A 64 14.27 20.23 -4.93
CA GLY A 64 14.90 20.23 -3.60
C GLY A 64 15.64 18.93 -3.25
N ILE A 65 15.30 17.81 -3.90
CA ILE A 65 15.86 16.50 -3.57
C ILE A 65 17.05 16.18 -4.50
N ASP A 66 18.20 15.83 -3.91
CA ASP A 66 19.33 15.24 -4.63
C ASP A 66 19.06 13.76 -4.87
N TRP A 67 18.48 13.47 -6.04
CA TRP A 67 18.12 12.10 -6.44
C TRP A 67 19.33 11.19 -6.65
N LYS A 68 20.48 11.75 -7.00
CA LYS A 68 21.70 10.94 -7.11
C LYS A 68 22.15 10.46 -5.72
N GLN A 69 22.17 11.34 -4.73
CA GLN A 69 22.48 10.97 -3.36
C GLN A 69 21.47 9.96 -2.79
N ARG A 70 20.17 10.08 -3.17
CA ARG A 70 19.12 9.13 -2.76
C ARG A 70 19.34 7.76 -3.40
N GLU A 71 19.71 7.70 -4.66
CA GLU A 71 20.01 6.46 -5.34
C GLU A 71 21.27 5.78 -4.77
N ASP A 72 22.31 6.53 -4.43
CA ASP A 72 23.51 5.99 -3.75
C ASP A 72 23.14 5.32 -2.41
N LYS A 73 22.23 5.93 -1.63
CA LYS A 73 21.68 5.31 -0.40
C LYS A 73 20.87 4.04 -0.68
N LEU A 74 20.17 3.98 -1.81
CA LEU A 74 19.49 2.74 -2.22
C LEU A 74 20.50 1.63 -2.47
N GLU A 75 21.57 1.90 -3.21
CA GLU A 75 22.60 0.91 -3.50
C GLU A 75 23.28 0.39 -2.22
N GLU A 76 23.55 1.28 -1.25
CA GLU A 76 24.06 0.89 0.08
C GLU A 76 23.06 -0.02 0.80
N LEU A 77 21.77 0.33 0.83
CA LEU A 77 20.72 -0.49 1.43
C LEU A 77 20.63 -1.87 0.78
N LEU A 78 20.56 -1.92 -0.55
CA LEU A 78 20.46 -3.16 -1.30
C LEU A 78 21.68 -4.06 -1.08
N SER A 79 22.88 -3.48 -1.01
CA SER A 79 24.12 -4.22 -0.72
C SER A 79 24.10 -4.89 0.66
N LYS A 80 23.48 -4.26 1.66
CA LYS A 80 23.30 -4.80 3.01
C LYS A 80 22.42 -6.06 3.03
N PHE A 81 21.40 -6.10 2.17
CA PHE A 81 20.39 -7.17 2.16
C PHE A 81 20.59 -8.22 1.07
N ARG A 82 21.56 -8.02 0.18
CA ARG A 82 21.85 -8.97 -0.90
C ARG A 82 22.32 -10.31 -0.35
N SER A 83 21.66 -11.40 -0.73
CA SER A 83 22.09 -12.75 -0.39
C SER A 83 23.23 -13.22 -1.29
N ASN A 84 24.03 -14.16 -0.79
CA ASN A 84 25.11 -14.79 -1.55
C ASN A 84 24.88 -16.30 -1.77
N ASP A 85 23.72 -16.80 -1.33
CA ASP A 85 23.39 -18.24 -1.34
C ASP A 85 22.25 -18.59 -2.31
N GLY A 86 21.77 -17.60 -3.07
CA GLY A 86 20.67 -17.75 -4.02
C GLY A 86 19.27 -17.63 -3.41
N SER A 87 19.17 -17.31 -2.12
CA SER A 87 17.90 -16.99 -1.47
C SER A 87 17.34 -15.66 -1.99
N TYR A 88 16.05 -15.39 -1.73
CA TYR A 88 15.45 -14.12 -2.06
C TYR A 88 16.03 -13.00 -1.18
N ASP A 89 16.30 -11.84 -1.81
CA ASP A 89 16.89 -10.67 -1.17
C ASP A 89 15.83 -9.70 -0.63
N VAL A 90 14.69 -9.63 -1.32
CA VAL A 90 13.66 -8.64 -1.07
C VAL A 90 12.26 -9.18 -1.38
N ILE A 91 11.31 -8.87 -0.51
CA ILE A 91 9.88 -9.07 -0.79
C ILE A 91 9.32 -7.80 -1.45
N VAL A 92 8.63 -7.96 -2.57
CA VAL A 92 7.92 -6.87 -3.23
C VAL A 92 6.42 -7.16 -3.23
N PRO A 93 5.63 -6.55 -2.34
CA PRO A 93 4.19 -6.68 -2.36
C PRO A 93 3.58 -5.98 -3.59
N GLY A 94 2.59 -6.61 -4.22
CA GLY A 94 1.93 -6.02 -5.39
C GLY A 94 0.86 -6.91 -6.00
N SER A 95 0.19 -6.39 -7.02
CA SER A 95 -0.90 -7.06 -7.75
C SER A 95 -0.59 -7.27 -9.25
N GLY A 96 0.60 -6.89 -9.71
CA GLY A 96 0.91 -6.80 -11.14
C GLY A 96 0.50 -5.46 -11.76
N GLY A 97 0.04 -4.51 -10.95
CA GLY A 97 -0.14 -3.12 -11.36
C GLY A 97 1.19 -2.44 -11.67
N LYS A 98 1.16 -1.31 -12.40
CA LYS A 98 2.36 -0.61 -12.88
C LYS A 98 3.43 -0.34 -11.82
N ASP A 99 3.01 -0.01 -10.60
CA ASP A 99 3.90 0.36 -9.50
C ASP A 99 4.70 -0.83 -8.98
N SER A 100 4.03 -1.96 -8.74
CA SER A 100 4.70 -3.19 -8.33
C SER A 100 5.54 -3.81 -9.45
N ALA A 101 5.07 -3.70 -10.70
CA ALA A 101 5.80 -4.14 -11.87
C ALA A 101 7.11 -3.35 -12.03
N TYR A 102 7.04 -2.02 -11.96
CA TYR A 102 8.22 -1.15 -11.95
C TYR A 102 9.17 -1.51 -10.82
N THR A 103 8.66 -1.54 -9.58
CA THR A 103 9.47 -1.78 -8.38
C THR A 103 10.23 -3.09 -8.44
N SER A 104 9.55 -4.20 -8.70
CA SER A 104 10.16 -5.53 -8.70
C SER A 104 11.12 -5.72 -9.89
N HIS A 105 10.75 -5.21 -11.06
CA HIS A 105 11.57 -5.35 -12.26
C HIS A 105 12.85 -4.54 -12.17
N ILE A 106 12.80 -3.28 -11.70
CA ILE A 106 13.99 -2.45 -11.55
C ILE A 106 14.93 -2.99 -10.47
N LEU A 107 14.41 -3.51 -9.36
CA LEU A 107 15.22 -4.18 -8.33
C LEU A 107 15.95 -5.38 -8.89
N LYS A 108 15.30 -6.17 -9.74
CA LYS A 108 15.92 -7.34 -10.37
C LYS A 108 16.93 -6.97 -11.43
N TYR A 109 16.54 -6.20 -12.43
CA TYR A 109 17.32 -6.04 -13.66
C TYR A 109 18.28 -4.86 -13.64
N LYS A 110 17.99 -3.79 -12.89
CA LYS A 110 18.93 -2.67 -12.73
C LYS A 110 19.87 -2.89 -11.55
N TYR A 111 19.31 -3.32 -10.41
CA TYR A 111 20.08 -3.45 -9.16
C TYR A 111 20.54 -4.87 -8.86
N GLY A 112 20.17 -5.86 -9.67
CA GLY A 112 20.62 -7.26 -9.54
C GLY A 112 20.18 -7.94 -8.24
N MET A 113 19.03 -7.55 -7.68
CA MET A 113 18.43 -8.24 -6.54
C MET A 113 17.66 -9.48 -7.00
N ASN A 114 17.37 -10.39 -6.07
CA ASN A 114 16.50 -11.56 -6.27
C ASN A 114 15.16 -11.35 -5.57
N PRO A 115 14.17 -10.66 -6.19
CA PRO A 115 12.90 -10.36 -5.55
C PRO A 115 11.94 -11.55 -5.56
N LEU A 116 11.27 -11.79 -4.44
CA LEU A 116 10.03 -12.56 -4.37
C LEU A 116 8.86 -11.60 -4.32
N THR A 117 8.01 -11.64 -5.32
CA THR A 117 6.78 -10.85 -5.31
C THR A 117 5.68 -11.56 -4.52
N VAL A 118 4.84 -10.79 -3.82
CA VAL A 118 3.77 -11.33 -2.99
C VAL A 118 2.49 -10.56 -3.25
N THR A 119 1.43 -11.29 -3.60
CA THR A 119 0.13 -10.71 -3.93
C THR A 119 -0.93 -11.14 -2.93
N TRP A 120 -1.62 -10.18 -2.32
CA TRP A 120 -2.91 -10.40 -1.71
C TRP A 120 -3.97 -10.34 -2.80
N ALA A 121 -4.69 -11.44 -3.02
CA ALA A 121 -5.60 -11.55 -4.15
C ALA A 121 -6.68 -10.46 -4.12
N PRO A 122 -6.91 -9.72 -5.21
CA PRO A 122 -8.08 -8.86 -5.39
C PRO A 122 -9.39 -9.58 -5.10
N HIS A 123 -10.42 -8.85 -4.72
CA HIS A 123 -11.75 -9.42 -4.46
C HIS A 123 -12.30 -10.09 -5.72
N LEU A 124 -12.26 -9.37 -6.83
CA LEU A 124 -12.75 -9.82 -8.13
C LEU A 124 -11.83 -9.26 -9.22
N TYR A 125 -10.94 -10.09 -9.73
CA TYR A 125 -10.10 -9.69 -10.84
C TYR A 125 -10.91 -9.16 -12.02
N THR A 126 -10.43 -8.07 -12.61
CA THR A 126 -10.81 -7.71 -13.97
C THR A 126 -10.06 -8.60 -14.96
N GLU A 127 -10.52 -8.67 -16.21
CA GLU A 127 -9.77 -9.42 -17.24
C GLU A 127 -8.38 -8.85 -17.47
N ILE A 128 -8.27 -7.51 -17.51
CA ILE A 128 -6.99 -6.83 -17.70
C ILE A 128 -6.08 -6.99 -16.47
N GLY A 129 -6.64 -6.91 -15.27
CA GLY A 129 -5.88 -7.11 -14.02
C GLY A 129 -5.30 -8.51 -13.92
N TRP A 130 -6.09 -9.53 -14.26
CA TRP A 130 -5.60 -10.91 -14.31
C TRP A 130 -4.52 -11.09 -15.37
N LYS A 131 -4.69 -10.50 -16.57
CA LYS A 131 -3.68 -10.54 -17.62
C LYS A 131 -2.39 -9.87 -17.17
N ASN A 132 -2.46 -8.68 -16.59
CA ASN A 132 -1.29 -7.97 -16.07
C ASN A 132 -0.58 -8.77 -14.96
N MET A 133 -1.32 -9.45 -14.10
CA MET A 133 -0.74 -10.34 -13.10
C MET A 133 0.06 -11.48 -13.75
N GLN A 134 -0.44 -12.10 -14.83
CA GLN A 134 0.27 -13.16 -15.56
C GLN A 134 1.51 -12.60 -16.28
N GLU A 135 1.38 -11.48 -16.96
CA GLU A 135 2.49 -10.83 -17.68
C GLU A 135 3.60 -10.39 -16.72
N TRP A 136 3.24 -9.89 -15.55
CA TRP A 136 4.20 -9.52 -14.50
C TRP A 136 5.13 -10.67 -14.13
N MET A 137 4.60 -11.89 -14.03
CA MET A 137 5.39 -13.10 -13.75
C MET A 137 6.13 -13.61 -14.98
N HIS A 138 5.44 -13.73 -16.12
CA HIS A 138 5.98 -14.39 -17.30
C HIS A 138 6.90 -13.48 -18.10
N THR A 139 6.43 -12.30 -18.50
CA THR A 139 7.22 -11.34 -19.27
C THR A 139 8.20 -10.59 -18.37
N GLY A 140 7.78 -10.20 -17.17
CA GLY A 140 8.64 -9.58 -16.15
C GLY A 140 9.65 -10.53 -15.53
N GLY A 141 9.48 -11.86 -15.71
CA GLY A 141 10.42 -12.88 -15.23
C GLY A 141 10.54 -12.93 -13.71
N LEU A 142 9.43 -12.85 -12.99
CA LEU A 142 9.38 -12.74 -11.52
C LEU A 142 8.70 -13.95 -10.90
N ASP A 143 9.20 -14.37 -9.74
CA ASP A 143 8.52 -15.35 -8.90
C ASP A 143 7.42 -14.65 -8.09
N ASN A 144 6.27 -15.33 -7.88
CA ASN A 144 5.15 -14.77 -7.13
C ASN A 144 4.49 -15.78 -6.20
N ILE A 145 4.05 -15.28 -5.05
CA ILE A 145 3.13 -15.98 -4.17
C ILE A 145 1.79 -15.22 -4.18
N LEU A 146 0.79 -15.81 -4.82
CA LEU A 146 -0.58 -15.34 -4.77
C LEU A 146 -1.27 -15.93 -3.55
N TYR A 147 -1.60 -15.09 -2.57
CA TYR A 147 -2.37 -15.47 -1.40
C TYR A 147 -3.84 -15.09 -1.57
N THR A 148 -4.71 -16.10 -1.65
CA THR A 148 -6.16 -15.93 -1.68
C THR A 148 -6.74 -16.25 -0.32
N PRO A 149 -7.32 -15.29 0.41
CA PRO A 149 -7.91 -15.55 1.72
C PRO A 149 -9.18 -16.41 1.62
N ASN A 150 -9.62 -16.98 2.77
CA ASN A 150 -10.90 -17.68 2.87
C ASN A 150 -12.05 -16.77 2.42
N GLY A 151 -12.66 -17.11 1.27
CA GLY A 151 -13.68 -16.26 0.64
C GLY A 151 -14.96 -16.12 1.46
N VAL A 152 -15.28 -17.06 2.36
CA VAL A 152 -16.47 -16.96 3.24
C VAL A 152 -16.26 -15.87 4.27
N LEU A 153 -15.14 -15.90 4.99
CA LEU A 153 -14.79 -14.88 5.98
C LEU A 153 -14.55 -13.53 5.31
N HIS A 154 -13.77 -13.49 4.22
CA HIS A 154 -13.46 -12.23 3.53
C HIS A 154 -14.71 -11.53 3.01
N LYS A 155 -15.67 -12.28 2.45
CA LYS A 155 -16.98 -11.75 2.02
C LYS A 155 -17.77 -11.15 3.20
N GLU A 156 -17.80 -11.81 4.37
CA GLU A 156 -18.49 -11.29 5.54
C GLU A 156 -17.81 -10.01 6.08
N MET A 157 -16.49 -9.99 6.14
CA MET A 157 -15.73 -8.79 6.50
C MET A 157 -16.00 -7.62 5.54
N THR A 158 -15.99 -7.89 4.22
CA THR A 158 -16.27 -6.89 3.17
C THR A 158 -17.69 -6.35 3.30
N LYS A 159 -18.68 -7.22 3.56
CA LYS A 159 -20.07 -6.82 3.81
C LYS A 159 -20.15 -5.91 5.04
N ASN A 160 -19.52 -6.29 6.15
CA ASN A 160 -19.51 -5.48 7.36
C ASN A 160 -18.79 -4.14 7.13
N ALA A 161 -17.68 -4.15 6.37
CA ALA A 161 -16.97 -2.92 6.02
C ALA A 161 -17.83 -1.96 5.18
N PHE A 162 -18.60 -2.49 4.24
CA PHE A 162 -19.56 -1.68 3.49
C PHE A 162 -20.66 -1.10 4.40
N HIS A 163 -21.29 -1.92 5.25
CA HIS A 163 -22.38 -1.47 6.11
C HIS A 163 -21.95 -0.51 7.23
N ASN A 164 -20.80 -0.78 7.84
CA ASN A 164 -20.35 -0.05 9.04
C ASN A 164 -19.47 1.16 8.70
N LEU A 165 -18.70 1.09 7.59
CA LEU A 165 -17.67 2.06 7.27
C LEU A 165 -17.90 2.76 5.92
N LEU A 166 -18.82 2.27 5.07
CA LEU A 166 -18.94 2.64 3.66
C LEU A 166 -17.61 2.48 2.89
N HIS A 167 -16.82 1.50 3.31
CA HIS A 167 -15.46 1.26 2.81
C HIS A 167 -15.23 -0.24 2.60
N PRO A 168 -15.79 -0.84 1.53
CA PRO A 168 -15.73 -2.30 1.31
C PRO A 168 -14.30 -2.83 1.14
N PHE A 169 -13.35 -1.97 0.81
CA PHE A 169 -11.96 -2.32 0.57
C PHE A 169 -11.12 -2.46 1.85
N GLN A 170 -11.64 -2.06 3.03
CA GLN A 170 -10.89 -2.03 4.28
C GLN A 170 -10.25 -3.40 4.67
N PRO A 171 -10.95 -4.55 4.62
CA PRO A 171 -10.32 -5.83 4.93
C PRO A 171 -9.22 -6.25 3.96
N PHE A 172 -9.36 -5.86 2.67
CA PHE A 172 -8.34 -6.07 1.65
C PHE A 172 -7.08 -5.27 1.98
N ILE A 173 -7.22 -3.98 2.30
CA ILE A 173 -6.08 -3.11 2.65
C ILE A 173 -5.32 -3.66 3.86
N VAL A 174 -6.03 -4.16 4.88
CA VAL A 174 -5.40 -4.80 6.04
C VAL A 174 -4.58 -6.01 5.61
N GLY A 175 -5.15 -6.92 4.82
CA GLY A 175 -4.44 -8.09 4.30
C GLY A 175 -3.23 -7.72 3.44
N GLN A 176 -3.39 -6.76 2.54
CA GLN A 176 -2.33 -6.27 1.65
C GLN A 176 -1.14 -5.68 2.42
N ARG A 177 -1.40 -4.98 3.52
CA ARG A 177 -0.32 -4.40 4.35
C ARG A 177 0.41 -5.44 5.18
N ILE A 178 -0.29 -6.45 5.68
CA ILE A 178 0.26 -7.50 6.53
C ILE A 178 1.07 -8.52 5.74
N ILE A 179 0.64 -8.86 4.52
CA ILE A 179 1.18 -10.01 3.79
C ILE A 179 2.67 -9.88 3.46
N GLY A 180 3.14 -8.68 3.08
CA GLY A 180 4.55 -8.45 2.76
C GLY A 180 5.48 -8.77 3.92
N PRO A 181 5.36 -8.08 5.08
CA PRO A 181 6.16 -8.37 6.27
C PRO A 181 5.98 -9.78 6.83
N ALA A 182 4.77 -10.36 6.76
CA ALA A 182 4.50 -11.73 7.18
C ALA A 182 5.26 -12.76 6.32
N MET A 183 5.29 -12.56 5.00
CA MET A 183 6.05 -13.41 4.09
C MET A 183 7.55 -13.19 4.21
N ALA A 184 8.00 -11.95 4.44
CA ALA A 184 9.40 -11.66 4.76
C ALA A 184 9.88 -12.49 5.95
N LYS A 185 9.13 -12.49 7.05
CA LYS A 185 9.42 -13.32 8.22
C LYS A 185 9.42 -14.83 7.89
N LYS A 186 8.43 -15.29 7.11
CA LYS A 186 8.27 -16.70 6.75
C LYS A 186 9.42 -17.22 5.88
N PHE A 187 9.91 -16.41 4.96
CA PHE A 187 10.99 -16.78 4.03
C PHE A 187 12.38 -16.37 4.51
N GLY A 188 12.49 -15.74 5.69
CA GLY A 188 13.77 -15.24 6.21
C GLY A 188 14.35 -14.06 5.43
N VAL A 189 13.54 -13.40 4.63
CA VAL A 189 13.91 -12.20 3.86
C VAL A 189 13.80 -10.98 4.77
N LYS A 190 14.83 -10.13 4.80
CA LYS A 190 14.89 -9.02 5.75
C LYS A 190 14.44 -7.69 5.17
N LEU A 191 14.35 -7.57 3.86
CA LEU A 191 13.93 -6.35 3.17
C LEU A 191 12.56 -6.55 2.53
N VAL A 192 11.64 -5.61 2.78
CA VAL A 192 10.39 -5.45 2.05
C VAL A 192 10.42 -4.10 1.36
N MET A 193 10.11 -4.05 0.06
CA MET A 193 10.14 -2.82 -0.72
C MET A 193 8.78 -2.56 -1.36
N TYR A 194 8.12 -1.48 -0.94
CA TYR A 194 6.96 -0.94 -1.62
C TYR A 194 7.37 0.08 -2.69
N GLY A 195 6.49 0.39 -3.63
CA GLY A 195 6.74 1.35 -4.70
C GLY A 195 6.68 2.79 -4.21
N GLU A 196 5.51 3.38 -4.31
CA GLU A 196 5.29 4.78 -3.97
C GLU A 196 5.40 5.08 -2.47
N ASN A 197 5.90 6.27 -2.16
CA ASN A 197 5.99 6.80 -0.81
C ASN A 197 4.63 7.38 -0.37
N GLN A 198 4.37 7.40 0.92
CA GLN A 198 3.18 8.03 1.55
C GLN A 198 3.02 9.52 1.19
N ALA A 199 4.11 10.23 0.91
CA ALA A 199 4.14 11.62 0.44
C ALA A 199 3.31 11.86 -0.82
N GLU A 200 3.31 10.91 -1.72
CA GLU A 200 2.58 11.00 -3.00
C GLU A 200 1.06 11.14 -2.77
N TYR A 201 0.58 10.74 -1.61
CA TYR A 201 -0.83 10.81 -1.21
C TYR A 201 -1.18 12.01 -0.34
N GLY A 202 -0.23 12.94 -0.11
CA GLY A 202 -0.47 14.16 0.68
C GLY A 202 -0.59 13.93 2.18
N ASN A 203 0.01 12.86 2.71
CA ASN A 203 0.21 12.71 4.14
C ASN A 203 1.20 13.75 4.67
N ALA A 204 1.33 13.88 6.00
CA ALA A 204 2.21 14.86 6.61
C ALA A 204 3.65 14.73 6.11
N ILE A 205 4.30 15.84 5.75
CA ILE A 205 5.66 15.88 5.20
C ILE A 205 6.67 15.19 6.13
N GLU A 206 6.45 15.22 7.43
CA GLU A 206 7.29 14.57 8.45
C GLU A 206 7.32 13.02 8.26
N GLU A 207 6.26 12.42 7.75
CA GLU A 207 6.21 10.99 7.42
C GLU A 207 7.00 10.68 6.14
N ASN A 208 7.35 11.68 5.35
CA ASN A 208 7.96 11.57 4.03
C ASN A 208 9.48 11.67 4.06
N THR A 209 10.04 12.12 5.17
CA THR A 209 11.50 12.23 5.36
C THR A 209 12.14 10.90 5.75
N ASN A 210 11.33 9.88 6.09
CA ASN A 210 11.80 8.56 6.48
C ASN A 210 11.57 7.54 5.35
N PRO A 211 12.60 6.82 4.90
CA PRO A 211 12.45 5.74 3.92
C PRO A 211 11.70 4.51 4.45
N ILE A 212 11.61 4.37 5.78
CA ILE A 212 11.09 3.18 6.47
C ILE A 212 9.63 3.39 6.84
N MET A 213 8.78 2.44 6.45
CA MET A 213 7.38 2.42 6.84
C MET A 213 7.24 2.20 8.35
N ASN A 214 6.40 2.99 9.01
CA ASN A 214 6.08 2.78 10.41
C ASN A 214 5.46 1.38 10.62
N MET A 215 6.05 0.59 11.51
CA MET A 215 5.60 -0.78 11.80
C MET A 215 4.14 -0.86 12.28
N ASP A 216 3.59 0.21 12.86
CA ASP A 216 2.21 0.25 13.31
C ASP A 216 1.19 0.02 12.18
N PHE A 217 1.56 0.24 10.92
CA PHE A 217 0.70 -0.02 9.77
C PHE A 217 0.50 -1.51 9.46
N PHE A 218 1.41 -2.39 9.91
CA PHE A 218 1.40 -3.80 9.53
C PHE A 218 1.72 -4.77 10.68
N SER A 219 1.94 -4.26 11.90
CA SER A 219 2.18 -5.09 13.10
C SER A 219 1.15 -4.82 14.19
N SER A 220 0.86 -5.84 15.01
CA SER A 220 -0.01 -5.71 16.18
C SER A 220 0.38 -6.71 17.26
N ASP A 221 0.52 -6.22 18.49
CA ASP A 221 0.69 -7.07 19.67
C ASP A 221 -0.66 -7.54 20.23
N ASP A 222 -1.76 -6.92 19.79
CA ASP A 222 -3.15 -7.24 20.17
C ASP A 222 -3.99 -7.58 18.95
N VAL A 223 -3.77 -8.77 18.41
CA VAL A 223 -4.45 -9.24 17.20
C VAL A 223 -5.96 -9.45 17.41
N MET A 224 -6.38 -9.77 18.63
CA MET A 224 -7.80 -10.01 18.93
C MET A 224 -8.66 -8.74 18.81
N ASN A 225 -8.07 -7.58 19.04
CA ASN A 225 -8.74 -6.29 18.90
C ASN A 225 -8.55 -5.63 17.52
N MET A 226 -7.85 -6.28 16.59
CA MET A 226 -7.83 -5.81 15.20
C MET A 226 -9.23 -5.83 14.60
N LYS A 227 -9.59 -4.74 13.91
CA LYS A 227 -10.93 -4.55 13.34
C LYS A 227 -10.97 -4.82 11.84
N PHE A 228 -11.98 -5.58 11.42
CA PHE A 228 -12.29 -5.89 10.03
C PHE A 228 -13.73 -5.52 9.77
N GLY A 229 -13.95 -4.50 8.95
CA GLY A 229 -15.30 -3.98 8.74
C GLY A 229 -15.94 -3.38 10.01
N GLY A 230 -15.13 -2.82 10.90
CA GLY A 230 -15.59 -2.23 12.16
C GLY A 230 -15.91 -3.26 13.26
N VAL A 231 -15.68 -4.56 13.01
CA VAL A 231 -15.89 -5.67 13.95
C VAL A 231 -14.52 -6.25 14.33
N THR A 232 -14.28 -6.51 15.59
CA THR A 232 -13.01 -7.07 16.07
C THR A 232 -12.88 -8.56 15.70
N MET A 233 -11.65 -9.03 15.56
CA MET A 233 -11.39 -10.47 15.39
C MET A 233 -12.03 -11.28 16.52
N LYS A 234 -11.96 -10.78 17.76
CA LYS A 234 -12.58 -11.39 18.92
C LYS A 234 -14.08 -11.58 18.74
N GLU A 235 -14.81 -10.55 18.32
CA GLU A 235 -16.26 -10.62 18.09
C GLU A 235 -16.63 -11.61 16.99
N TYR A 236 -15.85 -11.71 15.91
CA TYR A 236 -16.06 -12.75 14.88
C TYR A 236 -15.93 -14.15 15.47
N ILE A 237 -14.93 -14.40 16.30
CA ILE A 237 -14.70 -15.72 16.93
C ILE A 237 -15.81 -16.02 17.95
N GLU A 238 -16.20 -15.06 18.80
CA GLU A 238 -17.27 -15.19 19.78
C GLU A 238 -18.65 -15.44 19.14
N SER A 239 -18.85 -15.08 17.87
CA SER A 239 -20.06 -15.43 17.12
C SER A 239 -20.25 -16.94 16.92
N GLY A 240 -19.19 -17.73 17.13
CA GLY A 240 -19.19 -19.18 16.94
C GLY A 240 -19.12 -19.64 15.47
N LYS A 241 -19.08 -18.69 14.52
CA LYS A 241 -18.98 -19.03 13.09
C LYS A 241 -17.54 -19.26 12.62
N TYR A 242 -16.58 -18.62 13.27
CA TYR A 242 -15.18 -18.60 12.89
C TYR A 242 -14.28 -18.95 14.06
N SER A 243 -13.12 -19.48 13.75
CA SER A 243 -12.05 -19.79 14.70
C SER A 243 -10.82 -18.93 14.44
N LEU A 244 -9.85 -18.92 15.34
CA LEU A 244 -8.59 -18.22 15.15
C LEU A 244 -7.85 -18.69 13.86
N ASN A 245 -8.01 -19.95 13.47
CA ASN A 245 -7.38 -20.48 12.27
C ASN A 245 -7.88 -19.80 10.98
N ASP A 246 -9.14 -19.37 10.95
CA ASP A 246 -9.69 -18.65 9.80
C ASP A 246 -9.05 -17.28 9.61
N PHE A 247 -8.51 -16.70 10.68
CA PHE A 247 -7.83 -15.41 10.69
C PHE A 247 -6.32 -15.48 10.46
N THR A 248 -5.75 -16.67 10.24
CA THR A 248 -4.30 -16.84 10.03
C THR A 248 -3.71 -15.80 9.06
N PRO A 249 -4.29 -15.54 7.87
CA PRO A 249 -3.73 -14.57 6.94
C PRO A 249 -3.88 -13.11 7.36
N TYR A 250 -4.81 -12.84 8.28
CA TYR A 250 -5.10 -11.50 8.80
C TYR A 250 -4.40 -11.21 10.12
N THR A 251 -3.68 -12.20 10.66
CA THR A 251 -2.93 -12.05 11.91
C THR A 251 -1.65 -11.26 11.62
N ALA A 252 -1.63 -10.01 12.07
CA ALA A 252 -0.45 -9.17 11.94
C ALA A 252 0.74 -9.75 12.73
N PRO A 253 1.96 -9.72 12.20
CA PRO A 253 3.13 -10.11 12.98
C PRO A 253 3.31 -9.17 14.18
N LYS A 254 3.89 -9.68 15.26
CA LYS A 254 4.23 -8.85 16.42
C LYS A 254 5.42 -7.95 16.08
N LYS A 255 5.42 -6.75 16.64
CA LYS A 255 6.49 -5.76 16.40
C LYS A 255 7.86 -6.30 16.80
N ASN A 256 7.97 -6.90 17.99
CA ASN A 256 9.23 -7.47 18.46
C ASN A 256 9.75 -8.59 17.56
N ASP A 257 8.87 -9.45 17.05
CA ASP A 257 9.27 -10.53 16.14
C ASP A 257 9.91 -10.00 14.84
N LEU A 258 9.41 -8.89 14.33
CA LEU A 258 9.96 -8.25 13.13
C LEU A 258 11.32 -7.58 13.41
N ILE A 259 11.45 -6.95 14.58
CA ILE A 259 12.70 -6.31 15.02
C ILE A 259 13.79 -7.38 15.22
N GLU A 260 13.48 -8.48 15.93
CA GLU A 260 14.41 -9.59 16.17
C GLU A 260 14.82 -10.28 14.86
N ALA A 261 13.90 -10.38 13.90
CA ALA A 261 14.20 -10.91 12.56
C ALA A 261 15.01 -9.92 11.69
N GLY A 262 15.16 -8.66 12.12
CA GLY A 262 15.85 -7.61 11.37
C GLY A 262 15.10 -7.22 10.08
N ILE A 263 13.77 -7.26 10.08
CA ILE A 263 12.96 -6.95 8.91
C ILE A 263 12.73 -5.44 8.82
N GLU A 264 13.10 -4.86 7.70
CA GLU A 264 12.89 -3.45 7.36
C GLU A 264 11.93 -3.34 6.17
N VAL A 265 10.97 -2.41 6.25
CA VAL A 265 9.99 -2.14 5.19
C VAL A 265 10.24 -0.74 4.65
N HIS A 266 10.58 -0.63 3.37
CA HIS A 266 11.00 0.61 2.73
C HIS A 266 10.09 1.00 1.57
N TYR A 267 10.19 2.27 1.17
CA TYR A 267 9.56 2.82 -0.02
C TYR A 267 10.61 3.13 -1.10
N LEU A 268 10.47 2.54 -2.28
CA LEU A 268 11.38 2.81 -3.40
C LEU A 268 11.31 4.27 -3.84
N GLY A 269 10.10 4.87 -3.82
CA GLY A 269 9.86 6.27 -4.14
C GLY A 269 10.49 7.28 -3.18
N TYR A 270 11.09 6.84 -2.07
CA TYR A 270 11.98 7.67 -1.28
C TYR A 270 13.37 7.81 -1.91
N TYR A 271 13.85 6.76 -2.56
CA TYR A 271 15.19 6.66 -3.10
C TYR A 271 15.28 7.09 -4.56
N LEU A 272 14.24 6.79 -5.34
CA LEU A 272 14.14 7.12 -6.76
C LEU A 272 12.99 8.10 -6.98
N LYS A 273 13.19 9.04 -7.88
CA LYS A 273 12.13 9.99 -8.24
C LYS A 273 10.93 9.22 -8.77
N TRP A 274 9.84 9.27 -8.01
CA TRP A 274 8.63 8.55 -8.35
C TRP A 274 7.74 9.39 -9.26
N ASP A 275 7.52 8.91 -10.47
CA ASP A 275 6.56 9.46 -11.42
C ASP A 275 5.62 8.34 -11.89
N PRO A 276 4.32 8.41 -11.59
CA PRO A 276 3.37 7.36 -11.96
C PRO A 276 3.26 7.12 -13.47
N GLN A 277 3.48 8.15 -14.30
CA GLN A 277 3.45 8.03 -15.75
C GLN A 277 4.70 7.32 -16.28
N GLU A 278 5.86 7.63 -15.74
CA GLU A 278 7.12 6.95 -16.07
C GLU A 278 7.09 5.49 -15.61
N CYS A 279 6.56 5.22 -14.42
CA CYS A 279 6.35 3.84 -13.95
C CYS A 279 5.45 3.05 -14.91
N TYR A 280 4.40 3.69 -15.45
CA TYR A 280 3.52 3.08 -16.44
C TYR A 280 4.26 2.76 -17.75
N TYR A 281 4.98 3.70 -18.32
CA TYR A 281 5.75 3.46 -19.56
C TYR A 281 6.77 2.35 -19.38
N TYR A 282 7.50 2.39 -18.27
CA TYR A 282 8.45 1.34 -17.93
C TYR A 282 7.79 -0.04 -17.83
N ALA A 283 6.65 -0.14 -17.15
CA ALA A 283 5.92 -1.40 -16.98
C ALA A 283 5.42 -1.96 -18.33
N VAL A 284 4.92 -1.09 -19.22
CA VAL A 284 4.52 -1.49 -20.59
C VAL A 284 5.70 -2.07 -21.35
N ASP A 285 6.83 -1.39 -21.33
CA ASP A 285 8.00 -1.76 -22.15
C ASP A 285 8.73 -3.01 -21.63
N ASN A 286 8.66 -3.26 -20.30
CA ASN A 286 9.51 -4.28 -19.66
C ASN A 286 8.76 -5.46 -19.06
N THR A 287 7.48 -5.32 -18.75
CA THR A 287 6.72 -6.37 -18.06
C THR A 287 5.43 -6.79 -18.77
N GLY A 288 5.21 -6.30 -19.99
CA GLY A 288 3.99 -6.60 -20.75
C GLY A 288 2.71 -6.01 -20.16
N PHE A 289 2.83 -5.04 -19.25
CA PHE A 289 1.68 -4.38 -18.63
C PHE A 289 0.78 -3.71 -19.68
N GLN A 290 -0.53 -3.85 -19.52
CA GLN A 290 -1.53 -3.27 -20.41
C GLN A 290 -2.47 -2.36 -19.65
N ALA A 291 -2.76 -1.20 -20.21
CA ALA A 291 -3.79 -0.31 -19.72
C ALA A 291 -5.20 -0.75 -20.19
N ASN A 292 -6.22 -0.28 -19.52
CA ASN A 292 -7.60 -0.42 -19.99
C ASN A 292 -7.79 0.32 -21.33
N PRO A 293 -8.70 -0.13 -22.21
CA PRO A 293 -9.03 0.58 -23.44
C PRO A 293 -9.69 1.95 -23.18
N VAL A 294 -10.38 2.09 -22.05
CA VAL A 294 -11.02 3.33 -21.60
C VAL A 294 -10.47 3.75 -20.23
N ARG A 295 -10.67 5.02 -19.85
CA ARG A 295 -10.28 5.51 -18.52
C ARG A 295 -11.04 4.75 -17.43
N THR A 296 -10.36 4.45 -16.34
CA THR A 296 -11.00 3.95 -15.13
C THR A 296 -11.91 5.06 -14.58
N GLU A 297 -13.12 4.70 -14.20
CA GLU A 297 -14.10 5.64 -13.67
C GLU A 297 -13.54 6.38 -12.45
N GLY A 298 -13.78 7.68 -12.37
CA GLY A 298 -13.23 8.54 -11.32
C GLY A 298 -11.74 8.92 -11.47
N THR A 299 -11.05 8.47 -12.54
CA THR A 299 -9.64 8.76 -12.78
C THR A 299 -9.39 9.45 -14.12
N TYR A 300 -8.18 10.02 -14.29
CA TYR A 300 -7.71 10.53 -15.60
C TYR A 300 -7.01 9.47 -16.44
N SER A 301 -6.55 8.40 -15.79
CA SER A 301 -5.68 7.40 -16.40
C SER A 301 -6.45 6.17 -16.85
N LYS A 302 -5.80 5.37 -17.70
CA LYS A 302 -6.27 4.05 -18.13
C LYS A 302 -5.57 2.91 -17.38
N TYR A 303 -4.68 3.24 -16.44
CA TYR A 303 -3.80 2.29 -15.76
C TYR A 303 -3.92 2.30 -14.23
N SER A 304 -4.81 3.12 -13.68
CA SER A 304 -5.08 3.14 -12.23
C SER A 304 -6.32 2.34 -11.90
N SER A 305 -6.32 1.66 -10.76
CA SER A 305 -7.49 0.91 -10.25
C SER A 305 -8.10 -0.04 -11.28
N ILE A 306 -7.27 -0.86 -11.94
CA ILE A 306 -7.69 -1.72 -13.05
C ILE A 306 -7.66 -3.22 -12.73
N ASP A 307 -7.15 -3.61 -11.60
CA ASP A 307 -6.95 -5.01 -11.19
C ASP A 307 -8.14 -5.59 -10.42
N ASP A 308 -8.96 -4.79 -9.76
CA ASP A 308 -10.15 -5.26 -9.03
C ASP A 308 -11.41 -4.52 -9.46
N LYS A 309 -12.52 -5.25 -9.64
CA LYS A 309 -13.82 -4.68 -10.03
C LYS A 309 -14.47 -3.85 -8.93
N ILE A 310 -14.03 -3.99 -7.68
CA ILE A 310 -14.57 -3.27 -6.52
C ILE A 310 -13.80 -1.97 -6.25
N ASP A 311 -12.55 -1.86 -6.70
CA ASP A 311 -11.66 -0.72 -6.43
C ASP A 311 -12.26 0.66 -6.79
N PRO A 312 -13.05 0.83 -7.87
CA PRO A 312 -13.67 2.12 -8.20
C PRO A 312 -14.78 2.59 -7.23
N PHE A 313 -15.25 1.77 -6.30
CA PHE A 313 -16.24 2.15 -5.30
C PHE A 313 -15.60 2.87 -4.12
#